data_076497e87d29381c35fca48db5967ab2
#
_entry.id   076497e87d29381c35fca48db5967ab2
#
_cell.length_a   1.000
_cell.length_b   1.000
_cell.length_c   1.000
_cell.angle_alpha   90.00
_cell.angle_beta   90.00
_cell.angle_gamma   90.00
#
_symmetry.space_group_name_H-M   'P 1'
#
loop_
_entity.id
_entity.type
_entity.pdbx_description
1 polymer ?
#
loop_
_entity_poly.entity_id
_entity_poly.type
_entity_poly.pdbx_seq_one_letter_code
_entity_poly.pdbx_strand_id
1 'polypeptide(L)'
;MVEAERRGQAYLFKLRRSGNVKSQFKTLCAPEEGWMDAGEGWEATERRMKLSGWTCERRCIFLRRPAERPSATERMPNREQPEFDFVKGTEERREWESVALAANDEKLTPWTISQCYRDRADCENVFDEIKNQWGWSGFMTHDLQRCRIIARFIALVYNWWSVFVRLAQSDTHLEAITSRPLLLNTVGRLVETGRRKIVRLTSNHALAEKVQLALEGIGGFLNRLARTAEQLKPEESWALILSAAFIKWLKGKVLHPVSDGDQLLLQLHA
;
A
#
# COMPACT_ATOMS: atom_id res chain seq x y z
N MET A 1 -6.69 1.41 -24.13
CA MET A 1 -7.43 2.68 -23.96
C MET A 1 -8.66 2.73 -24.87
N VAL A 2 -8.56 2.73 -26.19
CA VAL A 2 -9.72 2.84 -27.11
C VAL A 2 -10.85 1.86 -26.78
N GLU A 3 -10.55 0.59 -26.53
CA GLU A 3 -11.56 -0.42 -26.19
C GLU A 3 -12.20 -0.17 -24.81
N ALA A 4 -11.42 0.30 -23.83
CA ALA A 4 -11.96 0.69 -22.53
C ALA A 4 -12.89 1.90 -22.65
N GLU A 5 -12.50 2.89 -23.46
CA GLU A 5 -13.32 4.06 -23.76
C GLU A 5 -14.64 3.67 -24.46
N ARG A 6 -14.56 2.76 -25.43
CA ARG A 6 -15.74 2.24 -26.13
C ARG A 6 -16.72 1.51 -25.18
N ARG A 7 -16.21 0.88 -24.14
CA ARG A 7 -16.98 0.16 -23.11
C ARG A 7 -17.39 1.03 -21.93
N GLY A 8 -17.02 2.30 -21.90
CA GLY A 8 -17.24 3.18 -20.76
C GLY A 8 -16.51 2.74 -19.48
N GLN A 9 -15.40 1.97 -19.62
CA GLN A 9 -14.61 1.50 -18.50
C GLN A 9 -13.59 2.55 -18.09
N ALA A 10 -13.50 2.83 -16.78
CA ALA A 10 -12.42 3.62 -16.22
C ALA A 10 -11.08 2.90 -16.40
N TYR A 11 -10.02 3.66 -16.68
CA TYR A 11 -8.66 3.13 -16.78
C TYR A 11 -7.64 4.10 -16.21
N LEU A 12 -6.52 3.50 -15.78
CA LEU A 12 -5.29 4.18 -15.37
C LEU A 12 -4.09 3.41 -15.94
N PHE A 13 -3.34 4.01 -16.85
CA PHE A 13 -2.18 3.40 -17.49
C PHE A 13 -0.93 4.22 -17.29
N LYS A 14 0.18 3.56 -16.94
CA LYS A 14 1.50 4.17 -17.00
C LYS A 14 1.94 4.30 -18.46
N LEU A 15 2.33 5.50 -18.85
CA LEU A 15 2.85 5.75 -20.18
C LEU A 15 4.33 5.37 -20.27
N ARG A 16 4.69 4.76 -21.39
CA ARG A 16 6.11 4.52 -21.70
C ARG A 16 6.85 5.83 -21.84
N ARG A 17 8.06 5.93 -21.31
CA ARG A 17 8.96 7.11 -21.46
C ARG A 17 9.46 7.24 -22.89
N SER A 18 8.58 7.53 -23.86
CA SER A 18 8.91 7.84 -25.25
C SER A 18 9.52 9.24 -25.35
N GLY A 19 10.09 9.56 -26.52
CA GLY A 19 10.64 10.90 -26.81
C GLY A 19 9.61 12.00 -26.55
N ASN A 20 8.37 11.81 -26.98
CA ASN A 20 7.28 12.78 -26.79
C ASN A 20 6.96 12.99 -25.30
N VAL A 21 6.88 11.91 -24.49
CA VAL A 21 6.65 12.02 -23.05
C VAL A 21 7.81 12.73 -22.36
N LYS A 22 9.05 12.42 -22.73
CA LYS A 22 10.25 13.11 -22.20
C LYS A 22 10.25 14.60 -22.57
N SER A 23 9.84 14.95 -23.77
CA SER A 23 9.73 16.35 -24.22
C SER A 23 8.68 17.10 -23.40
N GLN A 24 7.54 16.48 -23.11
CA GLN A 24 6.52 17.09 -22.26
C GLN A 24 7.02 17.32 -20.83
N PHE A 25 7.75 16.37 -20.24
CA PHE A 25 8.38 16.60 -18.94
C PHE A 25 9.32 17.80 -18.95
N LYS A 26 10.17 17.94 -19.99
CA LYS A 26 11.07 19.10 -20.09
C LYS A 26 10.30 20.41 -20.14
N THR A 27 9.19 20.45 -20.87
CA THR A 27 8.34 21.65 -20.98
C THR A 27 7.63 21.95 -19.65
N LEU A 28 7.17 20.92 -18.93
CA LEU A 28 6.44 21.08 -17.67
C LEU A 28 7.36 21.33 -16.47
N CYS A 29 8.61 20.85 -16.50
CA CYS A 29 9.56 21.08 -15.41
C CYS A 29 10.25 22.46 -15.49
N ALA A 30 10.14 23.16 -16.60
CA ALA A 30 10.75 24.49 -16.77
C ALA A 30 10.08 25.58 -15.90
N PRO A 31 8.74 25.68 -15.76
CA PRO A 31 8.12 26.50 -14.73
C PRO A 31 7.92 25.68 -13.44
N GLU A 32 8.29 26.24 -12.29
CA GLU A 32 7.95 25.64 -10.97
C GLU A 32 6.44 25.76 -10.69
N GLU A 33 5.73 26.58 -11.44
CA GLU A 33 4.29 26.82 -11.31
C GLU A 33 3.45 25.70 -11.93
N GLY A 34 2.37 25.33 -11.22
CA GLY A 34 1.38 24.37 -11.71
C GLY A 34 1.56 22.93 -11.21
N TRP A 35 2.51 22.68 -10.30
CA TRP A 35 2.64 21.42 -9.62
C TRP A 35 1.92 21.46 -8.29
N MET A 36 1.12 20.42 -8.01
CA MET A 36 0.34 20.24 -6.78
C MET A 36 0.90 19.09 -5.98
N ASP A 37 0.84 19.18 -4.66
CA ASP A 37 1.21 18.05 -3.81
C ASP A 37 0.35 16.81 -4.15
N ALA A 38 1.00 15.68 -4.32
CA ALA A 38 0.37 14.40 -4.63
C ALA A 38 0.63 13.33 -3.55
N GLY A 39 1.15 13.74 -2.38
CA GLY A 39 1.46 12.87 -1.25
C GLY A 39 2.79 12.14 -1.38
N GLU A 40 3.40 11.80 -0.24
CA GLU A 40 4.65 11.02 -0.16
C GLU A 40 5.84 11.67 -0.91
N GLY A 41 5.88 12.99 -0.92
CA GLY A 41 6.94 13.74 -1.61
C GLY A 41 6.80 13.79 -3.14
N TRP A 42 5.68 13.30 -3.67
CA TRP A 42 5.34 13.45 -5.08
C TRP A 42 4.59 14.75 -5.34
N GLU A 43 4.86 15.35 -6.47
CA GLU A 43 4.13 16.45 -7.05
C GLU A 43 3.45 15.99 -8.34
N ALA A 44 2.24 16.48 -8.60
CA ALA A 44 1.45 16.16 -9.77
C ALA A 44 1.06 17.40 -10.55
N THR A 45 1.03 17.26 -11.88
CA THR A 45 0.38 18.22 -12.77
C THR A 45 -0.41 17.45 -13.83
N GLU A 46 -1.41 18.08 -14.44
CA GLU A 46 -2.20 17.44 -15.48
C GLU A 46 -2.19 18.24 -16.77
N ARG A 47 -2.30 17.53 -17.89
CA ARG A 47 -2.45 18.12 -19.20
C ARG A 47 -3.22 17.19 -20.13
N ARG A 48 -4.06 17.74 -20.98
CA ARG A 48 -4.59 17.02 -22.13
C ARG A 48 -3.58 17.03 -23.26
N MET A 49 -3.31 15.86 -23.82
CA MET A 49 -2.35 15.73 -24.91
C MET A 49 -2.68 14.58 -25.83
N LYS A 50 -2.20 14.67 -27.05
CA LYS A 50 -2.28 13.62 -28.06
C LYS A 50 -0.90 13.07 -28.33
N LEU A 51 -0.66 11.81 -28.03
CA LEU A 51 0.58 11.12 -28.39
C LEU A 51 0.48 10.50 -29.80
N SER A 52 1.62 10.24 -30.40
CA SER A 52 1.68 9.51 -31.67
C SER A 52 0.95 8.16 -31.56
N GLY A 53 0.09 7.88 -32.53
CA GLY A 53 -0.77 6.69 -32.51
C GLY A 53 -2.07 6.81 -31.73
N TRP A 54 -2.34 7.94 -31.09
CA TRP A 54 -3.64 8.19 -30.45
C TRP A 54 -4.62 8.84 -31.42
N THR A 55 -5.86 8.41 -31.35
CA THR A 55 -6.95 8.97 -32.17
C THR A 55 -7.43 10.32 -31.66
N CYS A 56 -7.37 10.53 -30.35
CA CYS A 56 -7.85 11.74 -29.66
C CYS A 56 -6.88 12.19 -28.58
N GLU A 57 -7.10 13.39 -28.05
CA GLU A 57 -6.43 13.86 -26.85
C GLU A 57 -6.97 13.12 -25.62
N ARG A 58 -6.05 12.81 -24.69
CA ARG A 58 -6.37 12.17 -23.41
C ARG A 58 -5.80 12.93 -22.26
N ARG A 59 -6.46 12.80 -21.13
CA ARG A 59 -6.00 13.33 -19.84
C ARG A 59 -4.75 12.58 -19.43
N CYS A 60 -3.66 13.32 -19.21
CA CYS A 60 -2.38 12.79 -18.74
C CYS A 60 -1.97 13.49 -17.46
N ILE A 61 -1.60 12.71 -16.47
CA ILE A 61 -1.10 13.16 -15.19
C ILE A 61 0.41 12.90 -15.17
N PHE A 62 1.18 13.93 -14.88
CA PHE A 62 2.61 13.89 -14.75
C PHE A 62 2.96 13.97 -13.28
N LEU A 63 3.78 13.04 -12.82
CA LEU A 63 4.24 12.95 -11.44
C LEU A 63 5.74 13.14 -11.40
N ARG A 64 6.25 13.89 -10.42
CA ARG A 64 7.67 14.01 -10.15
C ARG A 64 7.93 13.98 -8.65
N ARG A 65 9.11 13.50 -8.27
CA ARG A 65 9.70 13.69 -6.93
C ARG A 65 11.21 13.83 -7.06
N PRO A 66 11.88 14.52 -6.12
CA PRO A 66 13.34 14.53 -6.07
C PRO A 66 13.87 13.09 -6.01
N ALA A 67 14.80 12.74 -6.88
CA ALA A 67 15.45 11.44 -6.81
C ALA A 67 16.33 11.38 -5.55
N GLU A 68 16.14 10.37 -4.71
CA GLU A 68 17.05 10.07 -3.62
C GLU A 68 18.38 9.60 -4.24
N ARG A 69 19.41 10.41 -4.13
CA ARG A 69 20.75 9.96 -4.49
C ARG A 69 21.19 8.94 -3.44
N PRO A 70 21.63 7.73 -3.83
CA PRO A 70 22.30 6.86 -2.88
C PRO A 70 23.48 7.62 -2.28
N SER A 71 23.55 7.64 -0.95
CA SER A 71 24.63 8.28 -0.21
C SER A 71 25.97 7.84 -0.79
N ALA A 72 26.91 8.76 -0.94
CA ALA A 72 28.25 8.47 -1.46
C ALA A 72 28.98 7.34 -0.68
N THR A 73 28.50 7.00 0.51
CA THR A 73 28.99 5.94 1.39
C THR A 73 28.60 4.53 0.92
N GLU A 74 27.57 4.38 0.06
CA GLU A 74 27.16 3.07 -0.47
C GLU A 74 27.82 2.71 -1.80
N ARG A 75 28.62 3.59 -2.36
CA ARG A 75 29.50 3.23 -3.50
C ARG A 75 30.65 2.40 -2.97
N MET A 76 30.67 1.12 -3.32
CA MET A 76 31.73 0.19 -2.97
C MET A 76 33.13 0.81 -3.13
N PRO A 77 34.01 0.70 -2.11
CA PRO A 77 35.35 1.25 -2.18
C PRO A 77 36.25 0.29 -2.98
N ASN A 78 36.11 0.20 -4.30
CA ASN A 78 37.10 -0.46 -5.11
C ASN A 78 36.94 -0.17 -6.62
N ARG A 79 37.28 1.06 -6.99
CA ARG A 79 37.90 1.39 -8.28
C ARG A 79 38.39 2.83 -8.16
N GLU A 80 39.71 2.98 -8.06
CA GLU A 80 40.44 4.21 -8.31
C GLU A 80 40.21 4.61 -9.78
N GLN A 81 39.09 5.27 -10.06
CA GLN A 81 38.91 6.04 -11.27
C GLN A 81 39.16 7.49 -10.90
N PRO A 82 40.19 8.13 -11.49
CA PRO A 82 40.43 9.54 -11.27
C PRO A 82 39.19 10.34 -11.73
N GLU A 83 38.57 11.07 -10.80
CA GLU A 83 37.53 12.03 -11.12
C GLU A 83 38.15 13.15 -11.95
N PHE A 84 37.69 13.30 -13.17
CA PHE A 84 38.11 14.41 -14.02
C PHE A 84 37.57 15.73 -13.47
N ASP A 85 38.44 16.72 -13.27
CA ASP A 85 38.12 18.03 -12.67
C ASP A 85 37.03 18.84 -13.41
N PHE A 86 36.73 18.49 -14.66
CA PHE A 86 35.63 19.15 -15.42
C PHE A 86 34.24 18.73 -14.97
N VAL A 87 34.11 17.69 -14.10
CA VAL A 87 32.82 17.26 -13.53
C VAL A 87 32.43 18.11 -12.30
N LYS A 88 33.36 18.87 -11.75
CA LYS A 88 33.14 19.71 -10.54
C LYS A 88 32.37 21.01 -10.76
N GLY A 89 31.88 21.29 -11.95
CA GLY A 89 31.24 22.56 -12.32
C GLY A 89 29.81 22.50 -12.79
N THR A 90 29.14 21.35 -12.75
CA THR A 90 27.73 21.27 -13.10
C THR A 90 26.87 21.57 -11.89
N GLU A 91 26.16 22.72 -11.94
CA GLU A 91 25.04 23.03 -11.07
C GLU A 91 24.29 21.78 -10.68
N GLU A 92 23.94 21.62 -9.42
CA GLU A 92 23.16 20.51 -8.89
C GLU A 92 21.85 20.39 -9.70
N ARG A 93 21.89 19.70 -10.83
CA ARG A 93 20.69 19.32 -11.54
C ARG A 93 19.93 18.38 -10.61
N ARG A 94 18.88 18.91 -10.00
CA ARG A 94 17.92 18.09 -9.28
C ARG A 94 17.46 16.99 -10.22
N GLU A 95 17.93 15.78 -10.00
CA GLU A 95 17.44 14.62 -10.71
C GLU A 95 16.03 14.33 -10.22
N TRP A 96 15.08 14.26 -11.14
CA TRP A 96 13.69 13.97 -10.84
C TRP A 96 13.36 12.53 -11.22
N GLU A 97 12.86 11.77 -10.26
CA GLU A 97 12.07 10.60 -10.61
C GLU A 97 10.74 11.08 -11.18
N SER A 98 10.35 10.55 -12.35
CA SER A 98 9.18 11.06 -13.05
C SER A 98 8.37 9.94 -13.67
N VAL A 99 7.04 10.03 -13.56
CA VAL A 99 6.06 9.09 -14.09
C VAL A 99 4.98 9.85 -14.83
N ALA A 100 4.57 9.34 -16.01
CA ALA A 100 3.43 9.85 -16.75
C ALA A 100 2.33 8.79 -16.76
N LEU A 101 1.11 9.20 -16.47
CA LEU A 101 -0.08 8.36 -16.40
C LEU A 101 -1.12 8.88 -17.39
N ALA A 102 -1.92 7.98 -17.97
CA ALA A 102 -3.12 8.34 -18.71
C ALA A 102 -4.34 7.78 -17.99
N ALA A 103 -5.34 8.61 -17.76
CA ALA A 103 -6.59 8.26 -17.12
C ALA A 103 -7.78 8.89 -17.85
N ASN A 104 -8.94 8.24 -17.80
CA ASN A 104 -10.17 8.77 -18.40
C ASN A 104 -11.24 9.17 -17.37
N ASP A 105 -11.00 8.96 -16.08
CA ASP A 105 -11.91 9.40 -15.05
C ASP A 105 -11.66 10.87 -14.70
N GLU A 106 -12.58 11.74 -15.11
CA GLU A 106 -12.51 13.18 -14.89
C GLU A 106 -12.91 13.58 -13.45
N LYS A 107 -13.53 12.67 -12.69
CA LYS A 107 -13.95 12.95 -11.30
C LYS A 107 -12.80 12.83 -10.31
N LEU A 108 -11.77 12.06 -10.65
CA LEU A 108 -10.62 11.83 -9.78
C LEU A 108 -9.63 12.99 -9.90
N THR A 109 -9.17 13.50 -8.77
CA THR A 109 -8.10 14.49 -8.72
C THR A 109 -6.74 13.90 -9.13
N PRO A 110 -5.76 14.69 -9.58
CA PRO A 110 -4.40 14.20 -9.82
C PRO A 110 -3.78 13.53 -8.60
N TRP A 111 -4.09 14.02 -7.39
CA TRP A 111 -3.68 13.40 -6.13
C TRP A 111 -4.24 11.98 -5.99
N THR A 112 -5.55 11.80 -6.21
CA THR A 112 -6.21 10.49 -6.11
C THR A 112 -5.66 9.51 -7.15
N ILE A 113 -5.45 9.97 -8.40
CA ILE A 113 -4.87 9.16 -9.47
C ILE A 113 -3.45 8.75 -9.14
N SER A 114 -2.64 9.66 -8.58
CA SER A 114 -1.30 9.37 -8.10
C SER A 114 -1.31 8.30 -7.01
N GLN A 115 -2.22 8.41 -6.05
CA GLN A 115 -2.38 7.42 -4.99
C GLN A 115 -2.80 6.06 -5.55
N CYS A 116 -3.82 6.00 -6.40
CA CYS A 116 -4.26 4.76 -7.06
C CYS A 116 -3.12 4.08 -7.84
N TYR A 117 -2.24 4.87 -8.45
CA TYR A 117 -1.08 4.31 -9.14
C TYR A 117 -0.06 3.70 -8.18
N ARG A 118 0.18 4.32 -7.03
CA ARG A 118 1.08 3.78 -5.98
C ARG A 118 0.49 2.54 -5.32
N ASP A 119 -0.80 2.55 -5.02
CA ASP A 119 -1.52 1.40 -4.42
C ASP A 119 -1.45 0.13 -5.29
N ARG A 120 -1.20 0.29 -6.59
CA ARG A 120 -0.92 -0.85 -7.48
C ARG A 120 0.32 -1.64 -7.05
N ALA A 121 1.37 -0.97 -6.58
CA ALA A 121 2.57 -1.65 -6.08
C ALA A 121 2.25 -2.50 -4.84
N ASP A 122 1.36 -2.02 -3.97
CA ASP A 122 0.90 -2.78 -2.82
C ASP A 122 0.13 -4.04 -3.24
N CYS A 123 -0.69 -3.97 -4.29
CA CYS A 123 -1.34 -5.15 -4.85
C CYS A 123 -0.34 -6.19 -5.39
N GLU A 124 0.73 -5.74 -6.06
CA GLU A 124 1.79 -6.63 -6.55
C GLU A 124 2.51 -7.32 -5.38
N ASN A 125 2.83 -6.58 -4.31
CA ASN A 125 3.43 -7.11 -3.09
C ASN A 125 2.50 -8.11 -2.38
N VAL A 126 1.20 -7.81 -2.30
CA VAL A 126 0.18 -8.72 -1.74
C VAL A 126 0.11 -10.03 -2.54
N PHE A 127 0.10 -9.97 -3.88
CA PHE A 127 0.10 -11.19 -4.70
C PHE A 127 1.38 -11.99 -4.55
N ASP A 128 2.52 -11.32 -4.42
CA ASP A 128 3.80 -11.99 -4.18
C ASP A 128 3.82 -12.70 -2.81
N GLU A 129 3.34 -12.03 -1.76
CA GLU A 129 3.19 -12.62 -0.43
C GLU A 129 2.25 -13.82 -0.44
N ILE A 130 1.04 -13.68 -1.01
CA ILE A 130 0.06 -14.76 -1.08
C ILE A 130 0.62 -15.96 -1.83
N LYS A 131 1.33 -15.72 -2.93
CA LYS A 131 1.93 -16.77 -3.75
C LYS A 131 3.07 -17.47 -3.03
N ASN A 132 3.98 -16.73 -2.41
CA ASN A 132 5.22 -17.28 -1.88
C ASN A 132 5.12 -17.73 -0.42
N GLN A 133 4.20 -17.15 0.37
CA GLN A 133 4.13 -17.37 1.81
C GLN A 133 2.82 -18.03 2.26
N TRP A 134 1.80 -18.09 1.39
CA TRP A 134 0.48 -18.65 1.69
C TRP A 134 0.07 -19.82 0.81
N GLY A 135 1.00 -20.34 -0.03
CA GLY A 135 0.77 -21.54 -0.84
C GLY A 135 -0.10 -21.33 -2.07
N TRP A 136 -0.28 -20.10 -2.55
CA TRP A 136 -1.09 -19.82 -3.74
C TRP A 136 -0.39 -20.18 -5.07
N SER A 137 0.90 -20.53 -5.02
CA SER A 137 1.70 -20.91 -6.18
C SER A 137 1.56 -22.38 -6.58
N GLY A 138 0.97 -23.22 -5.73
CA GLY A 138 0.86 -24.65 -6.00
C GLY A 138 -0.41 -25.27 -5.41
N PHE A 139 -1.23 -25.83 -6.27
CA PHE A 139 -2.40 -26.60 -5.86
C PHE A 139 -2.16 -28.09 -6.09
N MET A 140 -2.48 -28.92 -5.09
CA MET A 140 -2.29 -30.37 -5.14
C MET A 140 -3.39 -31.09 -5.94
N THR A 141 -4.21 -30.38 -6.69
CA THR A 141 -5.32 -30.92 -7.44
C THR A 141 -5.41 -30.26 -8.83
N HIS A 142 -5.82 -31.04 -9.83
CA HIS A 142 -6.13 -30.55 -11.17
C HIS A 142 -7.61 -30.17 -11.35
N ASP A 143 -8.43 -30.33 -10.31
CA ASP A 143 -9.83 -29.90 -10.32
C ASP A 143 -9.92 -28.38 -10.15
N LEU A 144 -10.40 -27.69 -11.18
CA LEU A 144 -10.50 -26.24 -11.21
C LEU A 144 -11.42 -25.68 -10.10
N GLN A 145 -12.49 -26.39 -9.75
CA GLN A 145 -13.42 -25.93 -8.72
C GLN A 145 -12.77 -25.99 -7.34
N ARG A 146 -12.04 -27.07 -7.06
CA ARG A 146 -11.25 -27.19 -5.83
C ARG A 146 -10.15 -26.12 -5.76
N CYS A 147 -9.43 -25.88 -6.85
CA CYS A 147 -8.45 -24.81 -6.90
C CYS A 147 -9.07 -23.44 -6.59
N ARG A 148 -10.24 -23.14 -7.16
CA ARG A 148 -10.97 -21.88 -6.88
C ARG A 148 -11.38 -21.75 -5.42
N ILE A 149 -11.86 -22.82 -4.80
CA ILE A 149 -12.23 -22.83 -3.39
C ILE A 149 -11.00 -22.59 -2.52
N ILE A 150 -9.90 -23.32 -2.75
CA ILE A 150 -8.64 -23.18 -2.01
C ILE A 150 -8.11 -21.76 -2.15
N ALA A 151 -8.09 -21.19 -3.36
CA ALA A 151 -7.63 -19.83 -3.60
C ALA A 151 -8.43 -18.80 -2.80
N ARG A 152 -9.76 -18.95 -2.73
CA ARG A 152 -10.64 -18.07 -1.93
C ARG A 152 -10.40 -18.21 -0.43
N PHE A 153 -10.19 -19.44 0.07
CA PHE A 153 -9.85 -19.65 1.46
C PHE A 153 -8.51 -19.02 1.83
N ILE A 154 -7.51 -19.18 1.00
CA ILE A 154 -6.20 -18.53 1.22
C ILE A 154 -6.37 -17.01 1.28
N ALA A 155 -7.11 -16.41 0.35
CA ALA A 155 -7.35 -14.97 0.36
C ALA A 155 -8.11 -14.51 1.62
N LEU A 156 -9.10 -15.29 2.08
CA LEU A 156 -9.83 -14.99 3.31
C LEU A 156 -8.92 -15.04 4.55
N VAL A 157 -8.11 -16.10 4.67
CA VAL A 157 -7.16 -16.26 5.79
C VAL A 157 -6.10 -15.16 5.76
N TYR A 158 -5.60 -14.81 4.57
CA TYR A 158 -4.68 -13.70 4.39
C TYR A 158 -5.26 -12.37 4.87
N ASN A 159 -6.50 -12.07 4.50
CA ASN A 159 -7.16 -10.84 4.94
C ASN A 159 -7.32 -10.79 6.47
N TRP A 160 -7.75 -11.88 7.08
CA TRP A 160 -7.87 -11.96 8.54
C TRP A 160 -6.52 -11.82 9.23
N TRP A 161 -5.49 -12.48 8.70
CA TRP A 161 -4.14 -12.35 9.23
C TRP A 161 -3.62 -10.93 9.14
N SER A 162 -3.83 -10.28 8.00
CA SER A 162 -3.41 -8.89 7.78
C SER A 162 -4.09 -7.92 8.76
N VAL A 163 -5.40 -8.10 9.02
CA VAL A 163 -6.12 -7.30 10.03
C VAL A 163 -5.57 -7.59 11.43
N PHE A 164 -5.38 -8.86 11.78
CA PHE A 164 -4.86 -9.25 13.08
C PHE A 164 -3.46 -8.68 13.35
N VAL A 165 -2.56 -8.77 12.38
CA VAL A 165 -1.20 -8.21 12.48
C VAL A 165 -1.24 -6.69 12.62
N ARG A 166 -2.14 -6.01 11.92
CA ARG A 166 -2.31 -4.54 12.04
C ARG A 166 -2.87 -4.11 13.40
N LEU A 167 -3.68 -4.93 14.05
CA LEU A 167 -4.12 -4.70 15.43
C LEU A 167 -2.97 -4.86 16.43
N ALA A 168 -2.00 -5.73 16.11
CA ALA A 168 -0.78 -5.90 16.90
C ALA A 168 0.22 -4.78 16.67
N GLN A 169 0.36 -4.34 15.43
CA GLN A 169 1.31 -3.31 15.00
C GLN A 169 0.72 -2.51 13.84
N SER A 170 0.15 -1.36 14.15
CA SER A 170 -0.55 -0.51 13.18
C SER A 170 0.37 0.25 12.22
N ASP A 171 1.68 0.36 12.54
CA ASP A 171 2.58 1.27 11.87
C ASP A 171 3.07 0.79 10.51
N THR A 172 3.23 -0.52 10.34
CA THR A 172 3.78 -1.12 9.14
C THR A 172 3.03 -2.39 8.78
N HIS A 173 2.97 -2.70 7.47
CA HIS A 173 2.57 -4.03 7.05
C HIS A 173 3.71 -5.01 7.33
N LEU A 174 3.44 -6.05 8.09
CA LEU A 174 4.37 -7.15 8.31
C LEU A 174 3.89 -8.38 7.53
N GLU A 175 4.66 -8.78 6.54
CA GLU A 175 4.41 -10.00 5.79
C GLU A 175 4.40 -11.25 6.69
N ALA A 176 3.79 -12.32 6.22
CA ALA A 176 3.65 -13.57 6.99
C ALA A 176 4.99 -14.17 7.42
N ILE A 177 6.02 -14.04 6.60
CA ILE A 177 7.38 -14.54 6.92
C ILE A 177 7.95 -13.87 8.18
N THR A 178 7.58 -12.62 8.43
CA THR A 178 8.02 -11.85 9.60
C THR A 178 7.03 -11.96 10.76
N SER A 179 5.74 -11.82 10.46
CA SER A 179 4.71 -11.73 11.50
C SER A 179 4.38 -13.06 12.15
N ARG A 180 4.44 -14.18 11.41
CA ARG A 180 4.18 -15.50 12.00
C ARG A 180 5.21 -15.88 13.06
N PRO A 181 6.54 -15.80 12.81
CA PRO A 181 7.51 -16.06 13.87
C PRO A 181 7.35 -15.13 15.07
N LEU A 182 7.06 -13.86 14.83
CA LEU A 182 6.85 -12.89 15.91
C LEU A 182 5.66 -13.24 16.80
N LEU A 183 4.53 -13.63 16.21
CA LEU A 183 3.26 -13.79 16.95
C LEU A 183 2.96 -15.25 17.33
N LEU A 184 3.49 -16.25 16.61
CA LEU A 184 3.13 -17.65 16.80
C LEU A 184 4.26 -18.52 17.36
N ASN A 185 5.54 -18.13 17.24
CA ASN A 185 6.66 -18.97 17.66
C ASN A 185 7.18 -18.64 19.06
N THR A 186 6.46 -17.79 19.81
CA THR A 186 6.86 -17.45 21.16
C THR A 186 6.50 -18.57 22.12
N VAL A 187 7.46 -19.02 22.94
CA VAL A 187 7.23 -20.02 23.97
C VAL A 187 6.41 -19.41 25.10
N GLY A 188 5.26 -19.95 25.33
CA GLY A 188 4.35 -19.52 26.39
C GLY A 188 3.76 -20.67 27.15
N ARG A 189 3.38 -20.42 28.42
CA ARG A 189 2.66 -21.35 29.26
C ARG A 189 1.31 -20.77 29.62
N LEU A 190 0.23 -21.51 29.32
CA LEU A 190 -1.08 -21.17 29.81
C LEU A 190 -1.20 -21.59 31.29
N VAL A 191 -1.52 -20.63 32.15
CA VAL A 191 -1.74 -20.83 33.58
C VAL A 191 -3.16 -20.42 33.89
N GLU A 192 -3.90 -21.30 34.54
CA GLU A 192 -5.23 -21.02 35.07
C GLU A 192 -5.14 -20.72 36.56
N THR A 193 -5.61 -19.55 36.96
CA THR A 193 -5.65 -19.13 38.35
C THR A 193 -7.07 -18.66 38.67
N GLY A 194 -7.85 -19.50 39.33
CA GLY A 194 -9.27 -19.27 39.55
C GLY A 194 -10.04 -19.18 38.23
N ARG A 195 -10.71 -18.06 37.98
CA ARG A 195 -11.47 -17.79 36.72
C ARG A 195 -10.66 -17.14 35.63
N ARG A 196 -9.36 -16.92 35.85
CA ARG A 196 -8.50 -16.20 34.89
C ARG A 196 -7.57 -17.18 34.18
N LYS A 197 -7.50 -17.04 32.85
CA LYS A 197 -6.51 -17.69 32.01
C LYS A 197 -5.40 -16.67 31.68
N ILE A 198 -4.18 -16.99 32.05
CA ILE A 198 -3.00 -16.11 31.87
C ILE A 198 -2.00 -16.84 30.99
N VAL A 199 -1.58 -16.23 29.93
CA VAL A 199 -0.46 -16.71 29.11
C VAL A 199 0.82 -16.08 29.67
N ARG A 200 1.72 -16.90 30.22
CA ARG A 200 3.05 -16.44 30.63
C ARG A 200 4.02 -16.71 29.51
N LEU A 201 4.67 -15.64 29.03
CA LEU A 201 5.70 -15.73 28.01
C LEU A 201 7.08 -15.85 28.65
N THR A 202 8.02 -16.50 27.95
CA THR A 202 9.41 -16.55 28.39
C THR A 202 10.06 -15.20 28.23
N SER A 203 10.78 -14.75 29.23
CA SER A 203 11.55 -13.49 29.22
C SER A 203 12.86 -13.57 28.42
N ASN A 204 13.31 -14.81 28.11
CA ASN A 204 14.61 -15.02 27.46
C ASN A 204 14.57 -14.96 25.93
N HIS A 205 13.45 -14.51 25.35
CA HIS A 205 13.30 -14.36 23.92
C HIS A 205 13.74 -12.96 23.47
N ALA A 206 14.60 -12.86 22.45
CA ALA A 206 15.13 -11.58 21.95
C ALA A 206 14.06 -10.57 21.52
N LEU A 207 12.85 -11.05 21.19
CA LEU A 207 11.71 -10.23 20.78
C LEU A 207 10.60 -10.16 21.85
N ALA A 208 10.88 -10.54 23.10
CA ALA A 208 9.86 -10.65 24.16
C ALA A 208 9.09 -9.34 24.35
N GLU A 209 9.75 -8.20 24.38
CA GLU A 209 9.11 -6.88 24.50
C GLU A 209 8.17 -6.58 23.32
N LYS A 210 8.62 -6.85 22.10
CA LYS A 210 7.79 -6.63 20.89
C LYS A 210 6.55 -7.53 20.89
N VAL A 211 6.72 -8.78 21.27
CA VAL A 211 5.61 -9.73 21.38
C VAL A 211 4.63 -9.31 22.48
N GLN A 212 5.13 -8.87 23.62
CA GLN A 212 4.31 -8.39 24.70
C GLN A 212 3.47 -7.18 24.27
N LEU A 213 4.10 -6.17 23.69
CA LEU A 213 3.40 -4.98 23.19
C LEU A 213 2.34 -5.34 22.13
N ALA A 214 2.66 -6.25 21.22
CA ALA A 214 1.72 -6.73 20.20
C ALA A 214 0.49 -7.42 20.84
N LEU A 215 0.72 -8.30 21.80
CA LEU A 215 -0.36 -9.02 22.51
C LEU A 215 -1.18 -8.09 23.40
N GLU A 216 -0.58 -7.10 24.03
CA GLU A 216 -1.27 -6.07 24.80
C GLU A 216 -2.16 -5.21 23.89
N GLY A 217 -1.66 -4.83 22.71
CA GLY A 217 -2.44 -4.10 21.70
C GLY A 217 -3.68 -4.88 21.25
N ILE A 218 -3.48 -6.13 20.85
CA ILE A 218 -4.57 -7.03 20.44
C ILE A 218 -5.54 -7.26 21.59
N GLY A 219 -5.03 -7.63 22.77
CA GLY A 219 -5.85 -7.94 23.95
C GLY A 219 -6.65 -6.73 24.42
N GLY A 220 -6.03 -5.56 24.43
CA GLY A 220 -6.70 -4.30 24.75
C GLY A 220 -7.82 -3.97 23.77
N PHE A 221 -7.59 -4.16 22.48
CA PHE A 221 -8.62 -3.98 21.45
C PHE A 221 -9.78 -4.97 21.58
N LEU A 222 -9.48 -6.26 21.70
CA LEU A 222 -10.48 -7.32 21.82
C LEU A 222 -11.32 -7.17 23.09
N ASN A 223 -10.73 -6.78 24.20
CA ASN A 223 -11.46 -6.52 25.45
C ASN A 223 -12.42 -5.33 25.32
N ARG A 224 -12.03 -4.28 24.61
CA ARG A 224 -12.95 -3.16 24.32
C ARG A 224 -14.09 -3.61 23.41
N LEU A 225 -13.77 -4.30 22.32
CA LEU A 225 -14.77 -4.82 21.39
C LEU A 225 -15.76 -5.76 22.10
N ALA A 226 -15.28 -6.69 22.95
CA ALA A 226 -16.13 -7.61 23.69
C ALA A 226 -17.12 -6.90 24.63
N ARG A 227 -16.71 -5.79 25.26
CA ARG A 227 -17.60 -5.01 26.14
C ARG A 227 -18.71 -4.28 25.38
N THR A 228 -18.49 -3.95 24.12
CA THR A 228 -19.46 -3.23 23.28
C THR A 228 -20.20 -4.16 22.31
N ALA A 229 -19.76 -5.41 22.16
CA ALA A 229 -20.29 -6.34 21.15
C ALA A 229 -21.78 -6.65 21.31
N GLU A 230 -22.31 -6.67 22.54
CA GLU A 230 -23.73 -6.88 22.79
C GLU A 230 -24.63 -5.73 22.33
N GLN A 231 -24.03 -4.55 22.12
CA GLN A 231 -24.73 -3.31 21.75
C GLN A 231 -24.57 -2.96 20.26
N LEU A 232 -23.62 -3.63 19.57
CA LEU A 232 -23.25 -3.31 18.20
C LEU A 232 -23.82 -4.33 17.22
N LYS A 233 -24.26 -3.83 16.06
CA LYS A 233 -24.53 -4.68 14.91
C LYS A 233 -23.23 -5.23 14.32
N PRO A 234 -23.27 -6.35 13.56
CA PRO A 234 -22.07 -6.92 12.93
C PRO A 234 -21.32 -5.90 12.07
N GLU A 235 -22.00 -5.03 11.33
CA GLU A 235 -21.42 -4.00 10.46
C GLU A 235 -20.68 -2.95 11.27
N GLU A 236 -21.20 -2.56 12.43
CA GLU A 236 -20.59 -1.60 13.35
C GLU A 236 -19.33 -2.21 14.00
N SER A 237 -19.39 -3.49 14.35
CA SER A 237 -18.25 -4.25 14.87
C SER A 237 -17.11 -4.30 13.83
N TRP A 238 -17.44 -4.58 12.57
CA TRP A 238 -16.46 -4.57 11.48
C TRP A 238 -15.90 -3.19 11.22
N ALA A 239 -16.71 -2.15 11.26
CA ALA A 239 -16.25 -0.77 11.09
C ALA A 239 -15.23 -0.39 12.18
N LEU A 240 -15.46 -0.81 13.43
CA LEU A 240 -14.51 -0.61 14.53
C LEU A 240 -13.20 -1.40 14.33
N ILE A 241 -13.28 -2.67 13.94
CA ILE A 241 -12.12 -3.52 13.68
C ILE A 241 -11.25 -2.91 12.58
N LEU A 242 -11.85 -2.54 11.46
CA LEU A 242 -11.16 -1.97 10.32
C LEU A 242 -10.59 -0.59 10.65
N SER A 243 -11.34 0.25 11.38
CA SER A 243 -10.85 1.55 11.83
C SER A 243 -9.60 1.44 12.70
N ALA A 244 -9.58 0.48 13.62
CA ALA A 244 -8.42 0.24 14.49
C ALA A 244 -7.22 -0.32 13.70
N ALA A 245 -7.46 -1.30 12.82
CA ALA A 245 -6.42 -1.93 12.02
C ALA A 245 -5.76 -0.95 11.01
N PHE A 246 -6.53 0.00 10.50
CA PHE A 246 -6.08 0.95 9.49
C PHE A 246 -5.98 2.39 9.99
N ILE A 247 -5.88 2.59 11.32
CA ILE A 247 -5.91 3.92 11.96
C ILE A 247 -4.90 4.91 11.36
N LYS A 248 -3.71 4.44 11.06
CA LYS A 248 -2.64 5.25 10.45
C LYS A 248 -3.00 5.66 9.03
N TRP A 249 -3.48 4.71 8.23
CA TRP A 249 -3.88 4.95 6.84
C TRP A 249 -5.11 5.86 6.76
N LEU A 250 -6.06 5.68 7.69
CA LEU A 250 -7.25 6.52 7.82
C LEU A 250 -6.95 7.87 8.48
N LYS A 251 -5.70 8.14 8.87
CA LYS A 251 -5.31 9.38 9.58
C LYS A 251 -6.19 9.67 10.80
N GLY A 252 -6.54 8.64 11.56
CA GLY A 252 -7.39 8.73 12.74
C GLY A 252 -8.90 8.83 12.47
N LYS A 253 -9.33 8.83 11.22
CA LYS A 253 -10.78 8.79 10.88
C LYS A 253 -11.37 7.42 11.22
N VAL A 254 -12.62 7.40 11.64
CA VAL A 254 -13.36 6.18 11.95
C VAL A 254 -14.28 5.85 10.76
N LEU A 255 -14.28 4.57 10.38
CA LEU A 255 -15.21 4.07 9.38
C LEU A 255 -16.60 3.96 10.01
N HIS A 256 -17.61 4.35 9.27
CA HIS A 256 -19.02 4.16 9.64
C HIS A 256 -19.62 3.05 8.79
N PRO A 257 -20.53 2.23 9.33
CA PRO A 257 -21.24 1.25 8.54
C PRO A 257 -22.05 1.97 7.45
N VAL A 258 -22.02 1.40 6.26
CA VAL A 258 -22.81 1.90 5.13
C VAL A 258 -24.27 1.58 5.41
N SER A 259 -25.16 2.58 5.42
CA SER A 259 -26.60 2.35 5.49
C SER A 259 -27.08 1.73 4.17
N ASP A 260 -28.02 0.76 4.27
CA ASP A 260 -28.64 0.12 3.11
C ASP A 260 -29.15 1.17 2.12
N GLY A 261 -28.43 1.41 1.04
CA GLY A 261 -28.78 2.37 -0.01
C GLY A 261 -27.61 3.08 -0.66
N ASP A 262 -26.49 3.23 -0.01
CA ASP A 262 -25.29 3.86 -0.57
C ASP A 262 -24.27 2.80 -1.00
N GLN A 263 -24.10 2.64 -2.30
CA GLN A 263 -22.96 1.91 -2.84
C GLN A 263 -21.68 2.54 -2.29
N LEU A 264 -20.74 1.68 -1.82
CA LEU A 264 -19.43 1.99 -1.29
C LEU A 264 -18.70 3.05 -2.14
N LEU A 265 -19.02 4.29 -1.93
CA LEU A 265 -18.17 5.41 -2.27
C LEU A 265 -17.43 5.77 -0.99
N LEU A 266 -16.19 5.30 -0.87
CA LEU A 266 -15.20 5.88 0.02
C LEU A 266 -15.09 7.37 -0.36
N GLN A 267 -15.93 8.20 0.23
CA GLN A 267 -15.76 9.65 0.18
C GLN A 267 -14.56 9.97 1.08
N LEU A 268 -13.37 9.84 0.51
CA LEU A 268 -12.17 10.47 1.04
C LEU A 268 -12.34 11.99 0.79
N HIS A 269 -13.11 12.66 1.64
CA HIS A 269 -13.07 14.10 1.69
C HIS A 269 -11.72 14.52 2.27
N ALA A 270 -11.04 15.37 1.49
CA ALA A 270 -9.76 16.02 1.76
C ALA A 270 -9.73 16.74 3.12
#